data_df9731fa42e25b4d335031b9fc3ef108
#
_entry.id   df9731fa42e25b4d335031b9fc3ef108
#
_cell.length_a   1.000
_cell.length_b   1.000
_cell.length_c   1.000
_cell.angle_alpha   90.00
_cell.angle_beta   90.00
_cell.angle_gamma   90.00
#
_symmetry.space_group_name_H-M   'P 1'
#
loop_
_entity.id
_entity.type
_entity.pdbx_description
1 polymer ?
#
loop_
_entity_poly.entity_id
_entity_poly.type
_entity_poly.pdbx_seq_one_letter_code
_entity_poly.pdbx_strand_id
1 'polypeptide(L)'
;MNKVIVTSTIATDYGIGDRLSETLQTIESVRKRLDAKIYFVDSSIADWDEKPVRDAVDVFTRVRNHKVYNIVESGYGMSFVKSATEVELTQVALELIGSTNDRIYKLSGRYKLNDEFIPHEGINFTFLRPRVAGLKFDTVQTNMMLMTRLYSFAPELRLYYQKVLKSVEKYIWDVHKNGHVTDIEHGLYKFIDKDLCEFVGTMGVEGRIGHLTTEVRE
;
A
#
# COMPACT_ATOMS: atom_id res chain seq x y z
N MET A 1 -8.00 -18.49 -7.38
CA MET A 1 -6.59 -18.01 -7.19
C MET A 1 -6.64 -16.53 -6.83
N ASN A 2 -6.14 -16.14 -5.66
CA ASN A 2 -6.20 -14.75 -5.18
C ASN A 2 -5.43 -13.77 -6.08
N LYS A 3 -5.64 -12.46 -5.88
CA LYS A 3 -4.85 -11.38 -6.50
C LYS A 3 -4.07 -10.64 -5.41
N VAL A 4 -2.78 -10.46 -5.60
CA VAL A 4 -1.95 -9.69 -4.67
C VAL A 4 -1.36 -8.50 -5.38
N ILE A 5 -1.65 -7.32 -4.87
CA ILE A 5 -1.03 -6.06 -5.27
C ILE A 5 0.18 -5.84 -4.37
N VAL A 6 1.37 -5.75 -4.95
CA VAL A 6 2.58 -5.32 -4.26
C VAL A 6 2.99 -3.96 -4.78
N THR A 7 3.00 -2.96 -3.91
CA THR A 7 3.44 -1.59 -4.26
C THR A 7 4.82 -1.33 -3.70
N SER A 8 5.73 -0.78 -4.48
CA SER A 8 7.08 -0.44 -4.03
C SER A 8 7.64 0.78 -4.75
N THR A 9 8.71 1.34 -4.18
CA THR A 9 9.66 2.26 -4.82
C THR A 9 11.04 1.65 -4.60
N ILE A 10 11.56 0.95 -5.60
CA ILE A 10 12.84 0.22 -5.49
C ILE A 10 14.01 1.21 -5.51
N ALA A 11 14.12 2.02 -6.56
CA ALA A 11 15.14 3.03 -6.67
C ALA A 11 14.69 4.31 -5.96
N THR A 12 15.28 4.55 -4.80
CA THR A 12 15.07 5.76 -3.99
C THR A 12 16.38 6.55 -3.95
N ASP A 13 16.33 7.81 -3.53
CA ASP A 13 17.53 8.65 -3.32
C ASP A 13 18.49 8.07 -2.26
N TYR A 14 18.04 7.09 -1.49
CA TYR A 14 18.81 6.39 -0.45
C TYR A 14 19.46 5.08 -0.92
N GLY A 15 19.32 4.72 -2.20
CA GLY A 15 19.93 3.54 -2.80
C GLY A 15 18.92 2.45 -3.19
N ILE A 16 19.40 1.50 -4.01
CA ILE A 16 18.59 0.42 -4.60
C ILE A 16 18.66 -0.86 -3.77
N GLY A 17 19.78 -1.13 -3.10
CA GLY A 17 20.14 -2.45 -2.62
C GLY A 17 19.14 -3.08 -1.65
N ASP A 18 18.85 -2.42 -0.54
CA ASP A 18 17.98 -2.98 0.49
C ASP A 18 16.54 -3.13 0.02
N ARG A 19 16.04 -2.14 -0.74
CA ARG A 19 14.66 -2.16 -1.26
C ARG A 19 14.38 -3.28 -2.24
N LEU A 20 15.31 -3.57 -3.13
CA LEU A 20 15.19 -4.68 -4.05
C LEU A 20 15.14 -6.02 -3.30
N SER A 21 16.04 -6.21 -2.35
CA SER A 21 16.09 -7.41 -1.51
C SER A 21 14.81 -7.57 -0.69
N GLU A 22 14.34 -6.51 -0.01
CA GLU A 22 13.08 -6.52 0.75
C GLU A 22 11.89 -6.88 -0.15
N THR A 23 11.82 -6.30 -1.34
CA THR A 23 10.74 -6.56 -2.30
C THR A 23 10.74 -8.01 -2.79
N LEU A 24 11.89 -8.57 -3.10
CA LEU A 24 12.02 -9.97 -3.52
C LEU A 24 11.59 -10.92 -2.38
N GLN A 25 11.99 -10.64 -1.14
CA GLN A 25 11.52 -11.40 0.03
C GLN A 25 10.01 -11.29 0.23
N THR A 26 9.43 -10.11 -0.03
CA THR A 26 7.97 -9.92 -0.02
C THR A 26 7.29 -10.84 -1.03
N ILE A 27 7.75 -10.82 -2.28
CA ILE A 27 7.21 -11.64 -3.37
C ILE A 27 7.35 -13.14 -3.06
N GLU A 28 8.52 -13.57 -2.60
CA GLU A 28 8.77 -14.97 -2.21
C GLU A 28 7.83 -15.40 -1.08
N SER A 29 7.62 -14.56 -0.07
CA SER A 29 6.71 -14.85 1.03
C SER A 29 5.27 -15.05 0.58
N VAL A 30 4.81 -14.25 -0.41
CA VAL A 30 3.49 -14.40 -1.03
C VAL A 30 3.42 -15.74 -1.78
N ARG A 31 4.40 -16.05 -2.63
CA ARG A 31 4.46 -17.32 -3.37
C ARG A 31 4.41 -18.55 -2.47
N LYS A 32 5.05 -18.47 -1.30
CA LYS A 32 5.12 -19.56 -0.33
C LYS A 32 3.80 -19.78 0.42
N ARG A 33 3.02 -18.71 0.67
CA ARG A 33 1.90 -18.73 1.64
C ARG A 33 0.52 -18.55 1.03
N LEU A 34 0.45 -18.08 -0.20
CA LEU A 34 -0.83 -17.75 -0.84
C LEU A 34 -0.82 -18.19 -2.31
N ASP A 35 -1.81 -18.99 -2.70
CA ASP A 35 -2.09 -19.23 -4.12
C ASP A 35 -2.64 -17.96 -4.75
N ALA A 36 -1.76 -17.20 -5.43
CA ALA A 36 -2.09 -15.88 -5.92
C ALA A 36 -1.35 -15.50 -7.20
N LYS A 37 -2.01 -14.68 -8.01
CA LYS A 37 -1.39 -13.89 -9.09
C LYS A 37 -0.89 -12.57 -8.52
N ILE A 38 0.39 -12.28 -8.70
CA ILE A 38 1.07 -11.09 -8.15
C ILE A 38 1.13 -9.97 -9.19
N TYR A 39 0.56 -8.82 -8.85
CA TYR A 39 0.62 -7.57 -9.59
C TYR A 39 1.58 -6.63 -8.87
N PHE A 40 2.75 -6.43 -9.44
CA PHE A 40 3.75 -5.54 -8.89
C PHE A 40 3.71 -4.18 -9.58
N VAL A 41 3.63 -3.11 -8.79
CA VAL A 41 3.62 -1.74 -9.30
C VAL A 41 4.73 -0.93 -8.62
N ASP A 42 5.69 -0.48 -9.42
CA ASP A 42 6.85 0.30 -9.00
C ASP A 42 6.67 1.79 -9.31
N SER A 43 7.08 2.65 -8.39
CA SER A 43 7.11 4.10 -8.56
C SER A 43 8.52 4.68 -8.67
N SER A 44 9.53 3.85 -8.84
CA SER A 44 10.91 4.31 -8.99
C SER A 44 11.07 5.22 -10.20
N ILE A 45 11.81 6.31 -10.01
CA ILE A 45 12.17 7.23 -11.09
C ILE A 45 13.46 6.84 -11.75
N ALA A 46 14.48 6.63 -10.92
CA ALA A 46 15.78 6.21 -11.39
C ALA A 46 15.71 4.81 -12.00
N ASP A 47 16.51 4.59 -13.02
CA ASP A 47 16.59 3.29 -13.64
C ASP A 47 17.31 2.29 -12.70
N TRP A 48 16.84 1.06 -12.74
CA TRP A 48 17.38 -0.05 -11.98
C TRP A 48 17.17 -1.35 -12.77
N ASP A 49 17.86 -2.42 -12.40
CA ASP A 49 17.66 -3.72 -13.04
C ASP A 49 16.32 -4.33 -12.60
N GLU A 50 15.30 -4.19 -13.45
CA GLU A 50 13.95 -4.68 -13.20
C GLU A 50 13.82 -6.20 -13.35
N LYS A 51 14.80 -6.86 -14.00
CA LYS A 51 14.70 -8.27 -14.37
C LYS A 51 14.41 -9.20 -13.19
N PRO A 52 15.06 -9.10 -12.02
CA PRO A 52 14.79 -9.99 -10.91
C PRO A 52 13.33 -9.93 -10.42
N VAL A 53 12.71 -8.74 -10.42
CA VAL A 53 11.32 -8.58 -10.01
C VAL A 53 10.36 -9.02 -11.12
N ARG A 54 10.64 -8.66 -12.38
CA ARG A 54 9.84 -9.09 -13.53
C ARG A 54 9.75 -10.62 -13.65
N ASP A 55 10.84 -11.32 -13.39
CA ASP A 55 10.87 -12.79 -13.45
C ASP A 55 10.12 -13.44 -12.27
N ALA A 56 9.91 -12.71 -11.15
CA ALA A 56 9.28 -13.24 -9.94
C ALA A 56 7.77 -12.98 -9.85
N VAL A 57 7.20 -12.08 -10.67
CA VAL A 57 5.79 -11.67 -10.61
C VAL A 57 5.04 -12.02 -11.89
N ASP A 58 3.71 -12.01 -11.83
CA ASP A 58 2.87 -12.31 -12.99
C ASP A 58 2.57 -11.08 -13.84
N VAL A 59 2.51 -9.91 -13.21
CA VAL A 59 2.31 -8.62 -13.87
C VAL A 59 3.24 -7.60 -13.25
N PHE A 60 4.07 -6.96 -14.06
CA PHE A 60 4.95 -5.88 -13.66
C PHE A 60 4.52 -4.59 -14.36
N THR A 61 4.41 -3.51 -13.60
CA THR A 61 4.15 -2.17 -14.14
C THR A 61 4.98 -1.14 -13.38
N ARG A 62 5.47 -0.14 -14.10
CA ARG A 62 6.15 1.00 -13.54
C ARG A 62 5.36 2.27 -13.82
N VAL A 63 5.04 3.01 -12.76
CA VAL A 63 4.33 4.29 -12.85
C VAL A 63 5.32 5.41 -12.57
N ARG A 64 5.64 6.18 -13.59
CA ARG A 64 6.44 7.40 -13.44
C ARG A 64 5.49 8.58 -13.27
N ASN A 65 5.13 8.91 -12.05
CA ASN A 65 4.22 10.01 -11.77
C ASN A 65 4.95 11.35 -11.72
N HIS A 66 4.98 12.04 -12.84
CA HIS A 66 5.56 13.39 -12.92
C HIS A 66 4.86 14.42 -12.02
N LYS A 67 3.59 14.22 -11.66
CA LYS A 67 2.88 15.14 -10.76
C LYS A 67 3.48 15.12 -9.36
N VAL A 68 3.80 13.93 -8.85
CA VAL A 68 4.42 13.75 -7.53
C VAL A 68 5.82 14.37 -7.50
N TYR A 69 6.54 14.34 -8.60
CA TYR A 69 7.88 14.95 -8.72
C TYR A 69 7.87 16.47 -8.65
N ASN A 70 6.99 17.10 -9.41
CA ASN A 70 6.83 18.55 -9.38
C ASN A 70 6.47 19.05 -7.98
N ILE A 71 5.88 18.18 -7.15
CA ILE A 71 5.55 18.48 -5.76
C ILE A 71 6.79 18.40 -4.86
N VAL A 72 7.64 17.41 -5.05
CA VAL A 72 8.92 17.30 -4.31
C VAL A 72 9.79 18.52 -4.59
N GLU A 73 9.91 18.92 -5.84
CA GLU A 73 10.64 20.13 -6.24
C GLU A 73 10.04 21.41 -5.63
N SER A 74 8.73 21.44 -5.35
CA SER A 74 8.06 22.56 -4.69
C SER A 74 8.20 22.59 -3.17
N GLY A 75 8.98 21.70 -2.56
CA GLY A 75 9.30 21.70 -1.12
C GLY A 75 8.27 21.03 -0.23
N TYR A 76 7.35 20.27 -0.81
CA TYR A 76 6.34 19.52 -0.07
C TYR A 76 6.89 18.25 0.58
N GLY A 77 6.43 17.95 1.79
CA GLY A 77 7.01 16.92 2.64
C GLY A 77 6.91 15.50 2.07
N MET A 78 7.93 14.69 2.35
CA MET A 78 8.05 13.28 1.93
C MET A 78 6.84 12.40 2.30
N SER A 79 6.13 12.71 3.38
CA SER A 79 4.96 11.95 3.81
C SER A 79 3.80 12.07 2.81
N PHE A 80 3.59 13.26 2.26
CA PHE A 80 2.58 13.51 1.23
C PHE A 80 2.90 12.72 -0.05
N VAL A 81 4.14 12.81 -0.52
CA VAL A 81 4.60 12.12 -1.74
C VAL A 81 4.37 10.62 -1.63
N LYS A 82 4.74 10.01 -0.50
CA LYS A 82 4.53 8.57 -0.27
C LYS A 82 3.05 8.19 -0.34
N SER A 83 2.20 8.95 0.33
CA SER A 83 0.78 8.64 0.42
C SER A 83 0.06 8.84 -0.91
N ALA A 84 0.33 9.93 -1.62
CA ALA A 84 -0.23 10.17 -2.95
C ALA A 84 0.22 9.10 -3.96
N THR A 85 1.51 8.74 -3.92
CA THR A 85 2.07 7.68 -4.76
C THR A 85 1.42 6.33 -4.45
N GLU A 86 1.27 5.95 -3.18
CA GLU A 86 0.68 4.66 -2.81
C GLU A 86 -0.77 4.54 -3.27
N VAL A 87 -1.55 5.62 -3.19
CA VAL A 87 -2.92 5.66 -3.73
C VAL A 87 -2.91 5.40 -5.24
N GLU A 88 -2.06 6.09 -5.99
CA GLU A 88 -1.96 5.94 -7.44
C GLU A 88 -1.51 4.53 -7.85
N LEU A 89 -0.46 3.98 -7.23
CA LEU A 89 0.00 2.62 -7.52
C LEU A 89 -1.10 1.60 -7.28
N THR A 90 -1.89 1.78 -6.22
CA THR A 90 -3.01 0.88 -5.91
C THR A 90 -4.13 1.03 -6.94
N GLN A 91 -4.45 2.23 -7.40
CA GLN A 91 -5.44 2.46 -8.47
C GLN A 91 -5.00 1.80 -9.79
N VAL A 92 -3.75 1.98 -10.21
CA VAL A 92 -3.20 1.34 -11.41
C VAL A 92 -3.26 -0.18 -11.31
N ALA A 93 -2.89 -0.76 -10.16
CA ALA A 93 -2.99 -2.21 -9.96
C ALA A 93 -4.44 -2.71 -10.07
N LEU A 94 -5.40 -1.99 -9.53
CA LEU A 94 -6.83 -2.35 -9.61
C LEU A 94 -7.38 -2.26 -11.04
N GLU A 95 -6.87 -1.34 -11.85
CA GLU A 95 -7.19 -1.26 -13.28
C GLU A 95 -6.63 -2.46 -14.04
N LEU A 96 -5.38 -2.85 -13.78
CA LEU A 96 -4.73 -4.01 -14.38
C LEU A 96 -5.41 -5.34 -13.98
N ILE A 97 -5.90 -5.45 -12.74
CA ILE A 97 -6.65 -6.62 -12.29
C ILE A 97 -7.98 -6.71 -13.04
N GLY A 98 -8.64 -5.59 -13.28
CA GLY A 98 -9.95 -5.55 -13.92
C GLY A 98 -11.04 -6.23 -13.10
N SER A 99 -12.01 -6.83 -13.78
CA SER A 99 -13.06 -7.64 -13.13
C SER A 99 -12.49 -8.99 -12.70
N THR A 100 -12.78 -9.40 -11.48
CA THR A 100 -12.34 -10.67 -10.91
C THR A 100 -13.36 -11.16 -9.88
N ASN A 101 -13.41 -12.48 -9.68
CA ASN A 101 -14.14 -13.12 -8.59
C ASN A 101 -13.19 -13.53 -7.44
N ASP A 102 -11.94 -13.13 -7.53
CA ASP A 102 -10.89 -13.49 -6.58
C ASP A 102 -10.72 -12.41 -5.53
N ARG A 103 -10.43 -12.79 -4.29
CA ARG A 103 -10.07 -11.85 -3.23
C ARG A 103 -8.80 -11.10 -3.59
N ILE A 104 -8.78 -9.81 -3.27
CA ILE A 104 -7.67 -8.91 -3.56
C ILE A 104 -6.96 -8.58 -2.26
N TYR A 105 -5.65 -8.80 -2.23
CA TYR A 105 -4.74 -8.40 -1.16
C TYR A 105 -3.88 -7.23 -1.62
N LYS A 106 -3.65 -6.27 -0.75
CA LYS A 106 -2.65 -5.22 -0.97
C LYS A 106 -1.56 -5.35 0.07
N LEU A 107 -0.32 -5.48 -0.36
CA LEU A 107 0.87 -5.61 0.46
C LEU A 107 1.90 -4.56 0.05
N SER A 108 2.49 -3.88 1.02
CA SER A 108 3.62 -2.99 0.73
C SER A 108 4.90 -3.80 0.54
N GLY A 109 5.69 -3.48 -0.48
CA GLY A 109 6.89 -4.22 -0.91
C GLY A 109 8.06 -4.27 0.08
N ARG A 110 7.85 -3.88 1.33
CA ARG A 110 8.83 -3.97 2.43
C ARG A 110 8.40 -4.92 3.53
N TYR A 111 7.22 -5.51 3.39
CA TYR A 111 6.68 -6.40 4.40
C TYR A 111 6.47 -7.78 3.77
N LYS A 112 6.91 -8.79 4.46
CA LYS A 112 6.72 -10.20 4.07
C LYS A 112 5.64 -10.84 4.92
N LEU A 113 4.93 -11.80 4.35
CA LEU A 113 4.01 -12.65 5.09
C LEU A 113 4.82 -13.57 6.02
N ASN A 114 4.45 -13.64 7.28
CA ASN A 114 5.10 -14.48 8.29
C ASN A 114 4.29 -15.75 8.60
N ASP A 115 4.70 -16.53 9.61
CA ASP A 115 4.05 -17.80 9.95
C ASP A 115 2.65 -17.63 10.57
N GLU A 116 2.29 -16.43 10.98
CA GLU A 116 0.97 -16.10 11.54
C GLU A 116 -0.04 -15.69 10.46
N PHE A 117 0.41 -15.55 9.20
CA PHE A 117 -0.49 -15.20 8.10
C PHE A 117 -1.50 -16.31 7.83
N ILE A 118 -2.77 -15.93 7.87
CA ILE A 118 -3.91 -16.77 7.49
C ILE A 118 -4.63 -16.09 6.33
N PRO A 119 -4.89 -16.81 5.21
CA PRO A 119 -5.68 -16.25 4.12
C PRO A 119 -7.06 -15.78 4.61
N HIS A 120 -7.40 -14.57 4.23
CA HIS A 120 -8.68 -13.98 4.63
C HIS A 120 -9.82 -14.48 3.73
N GLU A 121 -10.97 -14.65 4.31
CA GLU A 121 -12.20 -15.09 3.64
C GLU A 121 -13.32 -14.06 3.86
N GLY A 122 -14.51 -14.33 3.32
CA GLY A 122 -15.70 -13.48 3.50
C GLY A 122 -15.81 -12.33 2.50
N ILE A 123 -16.82 -11.48 2.71
CA ILE A 123 -17.26 -10.45 1.74
C ILE A 123 -16.78 -9.03 2.09
N ASN A 124 -16.07 -8.88 3.21
CA ASN A 124 -15.68 -7.58 3.75
C ASN A 124 -14.21 -7.23 3.40
N PHE A 125 -13.84 -5.97 3.71
CA PHE A 125 -12.44 -5.62 3.93
C PHE A 125 -11.93 -6.32 5.19
N THR A 126 -10.68 -6.76 5.16
CA THR A 126 -9.98 -7.24 6.35
C THR A 126 -8.79 -6.32 6.60
N PHE A 127 -8.79 -5.66 7.76
CA PHE A 127 -7.73 -4.76 8.23
C PHE A 127 -7.24 -5.19 9.61
N LEU A 128 -5.99 -4.82 9.91
CA LEU A 128 -5.56 -4.76 11.30
C LEU A 128 -6.44 -3.75 12.06
N ARG A 129 -6.69 -4.01 13.35
CA ARG A 129 -7.47 -3.09 14.19
C ARG A 129 -6.95 -1.66 14.07
N PRO A 130 -7.83 -0.67 13.93
CA PRO A 130 -7.44 0.73 13.81
C PRO A 130 -6.57 1.16 15.00
N ARG A 131 -5.61 2.00 14.74
CA ARG A 131 -4.70 2.53 15.77
C ARG A 131 -4.81 4.04 15.87
N VAL A 132 -4.50 4.56 17.03
CA VAL A 132 -4.31 6.00 17.23
C VAL A 132 -2.92 6.35 16.71
N ALA A 133 -2.82 7.38 15.85
CA ALA A 133 -1.54 7.89 15.41
C ALA A 133 -0.73 8.43 16.58
N GLY A 134 0.52 8.04 16.70
CA GLY A 134 1.44 8.53 17.74
C GLY A 134 1.85 10.00 17.54
N LEU A 135 1.62 10.56 16.35
CA LEU A 135 1.88 11.95 16.03
C LEU A 135 0.53 12.70 15.98
N LYS A 136 0.43 13.79 16.74
CA LYS A 136 -0.65 14.76 16.58
C LYS A 136 -0.41 15.53 15.29
N PHE A 137 -1.10 15.16 14.23
CA PHE A 137 -1.25 16.07 13.10
C PHE A 137 -2.27 17.12 13.51
N ASP A 138 -1.85 18.35 13.68
CA ASP A 138 -2.67 19.45 14.26
C ASP A 138 -3.98 19.77 13.49
N THR A 139 -4.28 19.03 12.45
CA THR A 139 -5.37 19.34 11.52
C THR A 139 -6.19 18.15 11.06
N VAL A 140 -5.93 16.96 11.56
CA VAL A 140 -6.73 15.78 11.19
C VAL A 140 -7.92 15.67 12.14
N GLN A 141 -9.13 15.61 11.61
CA GLN A 141 -10.37 15.43 12.38
C GLN A 141 -10.43 14.11 13.18
N THR A 142 -9.48 13.22 12.94
CA THR A 142 -9.31 11.95 13.66
C THR A 142 -7.85 11.56 13.73
N ASN A 143 -7.41 11.14 14.89
CA ASN A 143 -6.09 10.51 15.08
C ASN A 143 -6.12 9.01 14.76
N MET A 144 -7.25 8.47 14.32
CA MET A 144 -7.39 7.05 13.99
C MET A 144 -6.91 6.77 12.56
N MET A 145 -6.24 5.64 12.38
CA MET A 145 -5.71 5.20 11.09
C MET A 145 -5.93 3.71 10.86
N LEU A 146 -6.07 3.33 9.58
CA LEU A 146 -6.04 1.94 9.11
C LEU A 146 -4.64 1.61 8.62
N MET A 147 -4.04 0.54 9.13
CA MET A 147 -2.70 0.14 8.70
C MET A 147 -2.73 -0.39 7.27
N THR A 148 -1.83 0.12 6.41
CA THR A 148 -1.78 -0.21 4.97
C THR A 148 -0.68 -1.19 4.58
N ARG A 149 0.02 -1.77 5.56
CA ARG A 149 1.09 -2.76 5.32
C ARG A 149 0.56 -3.99 4.59
N LEU A 150 -0.50 -4.56 5.13
CA LEU A 150 -1.32 -5.59 4.51
C LEU A 150 -2.79 -5.32 4.82
N TYR A 151 -3.63 -5.45 3.82
CA TYR A 151 -5.09 -5.57 3.94
C TYR A 151 -5.64 -6.36 2.76
N SER A 152 -6.86 -6.81 2.89
CA SER A 152 -7.53 -7.49 1.78
C SER A 152 -8.99 -7.09 1.68
N PHE A 153 -9.64 -7.41 0.57
CA PHE A 153 -11.06 -7.18 0.38
C PHE A 153 -11.65 -8.15 -0.65
N ALA A 154 -12.94 -8.38 -0.50
CA ALA A 154 -13.71 -9.18 -1.43
C ALA A 154 -13.81 -8.49 -2.80
N PRO A 155 -13.88 -9.24 -3.91
CA PRO A 155 -13.91 -8.69 -5.26
C PRO A 155 -15.09 -7.75 -5.51
N GLU A 156 -16.22 -7.97 -4.85
CA GLU A 156 -17.43 -7.13 -4.93
C GLU A 156 -17.16 -5.69 -4.45
N LEU A 157 -16.23 -5.52 -3.52
CA LEU A 157 -15.85 -4.21 -2.97
C LEU A 157 -14.88 -3.44 -3.86
N ARG A 158 -14.36 -4.02 -4.96
CA ARG A 158 -13.35 -3.40 -5.82
C ARG A 158 -13.78 -2.02 -6.34
N LEU A 159 -14.97 -1.90 -6.90
CA LEU A 159 -15.46 -0.63 -7.44
C LEU A 159 -15.72 0.41 -6.35
N TYR A 160 -16.24 -0.04 -5.20
CA TYR A 160 -16.38 0.81 -4.02
C TYR A 160 -14.99 1.31 -3.57
N TYR A 161 -14.00 0.42 -3.48
CA TYR A 161 -12.66 0.77 -3.06
C TYR A 161 -11.97 1.76 -4.02
N GLN A 162 -12.15 1.61 -5.33
CA GLN A 162 -11.66 2.60 -6.30
C GLN A 162 -12.25 4.00 -6.07
N LYS A 163 -13.54 4.10 -5.69
CA LYS A 163 -14.17 5.38 -5.33
C LYS A 163 -13.58 5.94 -4.03
N VAL A 164 -13.34 5.09 -3.04
CA VAL A 164 -12.68 5.47 -1.78
C VAL A 164 -11.29 6.03 -2.07
N LEU A 165 -10.47 5.35 -2.87
CA LEU A 165 -9.13 5.80 -3.23
C LEU A 165 -9.14 7.19 -3.90
N LYS A 166 -10.08 7.47 -4.80
CA LYS A 166 -10.26 8.81 -5.40
C LYS A 166 -10.59 9.86 -4.35
N SER A 167 -11.42 9.53 -3.36
CA SER A 167 -11.75 10.43 -2.25
C SER A 167 -10.55 10.66 -1.33
N VAL A 168 -9.76 9.63 -1.06
CA VAL A 168 -8.51 9.70 -0.29
C VAL A 168 -7.49 10.57 -1.02
N GLU A 169 -7.30 10.36 -2.31
CA GLU A 169 -6.41 11.19 -3.13
C GLU A 169 -6.78 12.67 -3.04
N LYS A 170 -8.05 12.98 -3.31
CA LYS A 170 -8.56 14.37 -3.20
C LYS A 170 -8.32 14.94 -1.81
N TYR A 171 -8.59 14.18 -0.76
CA TYR A 171 -8.40 14.60 0.63
C TYR A 171 -6.93 14.89 0.94
N ILE A 172 -6.00 14.04 0.53
CA ILE A 172 -4.56 14.25 0.69
C ILE A 172 -4.15 15.57 0.03
N TRP A 173 -4.61 15.81 -1.21
CA TRP A 173 -4.33 17.05 -1.93
C TRP A 173 -4.92 18.29 -1.27
N ASP A 174 -6.18 18.24 -0.82
CA ASP A 174 -6.86 19.37 -0.20
C ASP A 174 -6.22 19.73 1.15
N VAL A 175 -5.90 18.75 1.99
CA VAL A 175 -5.19 18.95 3.26
C VAL A 175 -3.84 19.61 3.03
N HIS A 176 -3.11 19.13 2.02
CA HIS A 176 -1.80 19.61 1.70
C HIS A 176 -1.79 21.04 1.15
N LYS A 177 -2.73 21.40 0.24
CA LYS A 177 -2.89 22.78 -0.24
C LYS A 177 -3.15 23.78 0.88
N ASN A 178 -3.70 23.33 1.98
CA ASN A 178 -3.95 24.14 3.18
C ASN A 178 -2.76 24.17 4.17
N GLY A 179 -1.59 23.67 3.77
CA GLY A 179 -0.37 23.66 4.57
C GLY A 179 -0.33 22.59 5.67
N HIS A 180 -1.18 21.57 5.57
CA HIS A 180 -1.29 20.51 6.56
C HIS A 180 -0.78 19.17 6.02
N VAL A 181 -0.58 18.20 6.91
CA VAL A 181 -0.07 16.87 6.56
C VAL A 181 -1.11 15.80 6.88
N THR A 182 -1.31 14.88 5.97
CA THR A 182 -2.09 13.65 6.19
C THR A 182 -1.46 12.51 5.41
N ASP A 183 -1.89 11.29 5.65
CA ASP A 183 -1.43 10.10 4.96
C ASP A 183 -2.60 9.23 4.48
N ILE A 184 -2.27 8.17 3.75
CA ILE A 184 -3.25 7.24 3.20
C ILE A 184 -4.01 6.50 4.31
N GLU A 185 -3.35 6.19 5.43
CA GLU A 185 -3.93 5.48 6.57
C GLU A 185 -5.09 6.24 7.21
N HIS A 186 -4.92 7.56 7.41
CA HIS A 186 -5.98 8.45 7.91
C HIS A 186 -7.07 8.64 6.86
N GLY A 187 -6.69 8.80 5.59
CA GLY A 187 -7.65 8.90 4.49
C GLY A 187 -8.53 7.67 4.37
N LEU A 188 -7.97 6.48 4.42
CA LEU A 188 -8.74 5.23 4.38
C LEU A 188 -9.65 5.10 5.61
N TYR A 189 -9.16 5.44 6.82
CA TYR A 189 -10.02 5.44 8.00
C TYR A 189 -11.20 6.39 7.85
N LYS A 190 -11.00 7.56 7.22
CA LYS A 190 -12.05 8.55 7.02
C LYS A 190 -13.13 8.10 6.03
N PHE A 191 -12.75 7.44 4.93
CA PHE A 191 -13.64 7.23 3.79
C PHE A 191 -14.13 5.78 3.61
N ILE A 192 -13.49 4.78 4.21
CA ILE A 192 -14.01 3.42 4.21
C ILE A 192 -15.14 3.33 5.22
N ASP A 193 -16.26 2.76 4.79
CA ASP A 193 -17.37 2.39 5.68
C ASP A 193 -16.92 1.26 6.61
N LYS A 194 -17.02 1.49 7.93
CA LYS A 194 -16.56 0.54 8.95
C LYS A 194 -17.44 -0.69 9.05
N ASP A 195 -18.71 -0.58 8.61
CA ASP A 195 -19.63 -1.70 8.56
C ASP A 195 -19.25 -2.73 7.47
N LEU A 196 -18.41 -2.29 6.51
CA LEU A 196 -17.81 -3.16 5.49
C LEU A 196 -16.45 -3.72 5.93
N CYS A 197 -16.02 -3.52 7.18
CA CYS A 197 -14.69 -3.91 7.65
C CYS A 197 -14.77 -5.01 8.71
N GLU A 198 -13.91 -6.00 8.56
CA GLU A 198 -13.52 -6.92 9.60
C GLU A 198 -12.17 -6.48 10.15
N PHE A 199 -12.06 -6.36 11.47
CA PHE A 199 -10.84 -5.96 12.15
C PHE A 199 -10.22 -7.12 12.90
N VAL A 200 -9.01 -7.49 12.52
CA VAL A 200 -8.26 -8.61 13.12
C VAL A 200 -7.16 -8.13 14.06
N GLY A 201 -6.72 -9.00 14.94
CA GLY A 201 -5.65 -8.72 15.91
C GLY A 201 -4.25 -8.80 15.30
N THR A 202 -4.07 -9.63 14.28
CA THR A 202 -2.82 -9.79 13.52
C THR A 202 -3.15 -9.96 12.05
N MET A 203 -2.26 -9.50 11.19
CA MET A 203 -2.32 -9.68 9.73
C MET A 203 -1.31 -10.70 9.24
N GLY A 204 -0.40 -11.15 10.10
CA GLY A 204 0.66 -12.08 9.73
C GLY A 204 1.71 -11.45 8.82
N VAL A 205 2.14 -10.22 9.12
CA VAL A 205 3.20 -9.53 8.37
C VAL A 205 4.35 -9.12 9.28
N GLU A 206 5.54 -9.10 8.72
CA GLU A 206 6.73 -8.55 9.36
C GLU A 206 7.58 -7.77 8.37
N GLY A 207 8.37 -6.80 8.85
CA GLY A 207 9.25 -5.97 8.04
C GLY A 207 9.71 -4.72 8.77
N ARG A 208 10.41 -3.83 8.05
CA ARG A 208 10.96 -2.60 8.64
C ARG A 208 10.11 -1.38 8.35
N ILE A 209 9.98 -0.50 9.32
CA ILE A 209 9.30 0.79 9.14
C ILE A 209 10.25 1.77 8.45
N GLY A 210 9.99 2.04 7.17
CA GLY A 210 10.63 3.14 6.44
C GLY A 210 12.16 3.11 6.49
N HIS A 211 12.73 4.20 6.98
CA HIS A 211 14.15 4.38 7.23
C HIS A 211 14.56 4.04 8.67
N LEU A 212 13.62 3.64 9.50
CA LEU A 212 13.86 3.25 10.88
C LEU A 212 14.39 1.81 10.92
N THR A 213 15.25 1.54 11.90
CA THR A 213 15.70 0.18 12.20
C THR A 213 14.64 -0.66 12.93
N THR A 214 13.49 -0.05 13.22
CA THR A 214 12.39 -0.69 13.94
C THR A 214 11.74 -1.77 13.09
N GLU A 215 11.80 -3.00 13.56
CA GLU A 215 11.06 -4.11 12.99
C GLU A 215 9.62 -4.11 13.50
N VAL A 216 8.72 -4.52 12.62
CA VAL A 216 7.30 -4.71 12.93
C VAL A 216 6.95 -6.15 12.68
N ARG A 217 6.19 -6.72 13.61
CA ARG A 217 5.51 -8.00 13.46
C ARG A 217 4.04 -7.82 13.87
N GLU A 218 3.11 -8.04 12.94
CA GLU A 218 1.67 -7.82 13.10
C GLU A 218 0.86 -8.98 12.57
#